data_bb6c2055b1abd161024a90a5a882937e
#
_entry.id   bb6c2055b1abd161024a90a5a882937e
#
_cell.length_a   1.000
_cell.length_b   1.000
_cell.length_c   1.000
_cell.angle_alpha   90.00
_cell.angle_beta   90.00
_cell.angle_gamma   90.00
#
_symmetry.space_group_name_H-M   'P 1'
#
loop_
_entity.id
_entity.type
_entity.pdbx_description
1 polymer ?
#
loop_
_entity_poly.entity_id
_entity_poly.type
_entity_poly.pdbx_seq_one_letter_code
_entity_poly.pdbx_strand_id
1 'polypeptide(L)'
;MTTHVVCLDGTGQTRLQPNPTNIALIFNAMGGLIVDADNGSFESTLAVNGPVVQVGKYLPGVGTEGIPLFKLVEQTVGAGIAEQIVRGYTFLSRNYEPGDEIIIIGFSRGAAAARCLAGFVVGQGLLNPANYHPENKNAAYLRGIAAWYQYRAGQPWLARDSDLTDIFLKLGETVPQLTPADFVEVERILAVAVFDTVNSIGIPKPEPGGWLGYDFVIANTDLSPKVLNGFHALSADENRANFFPTYWTPRNNITQVIFPGSHSDVGGGYPEPDLSDRALEWMLPNLASHGLRFDLHNIRALAPNPTADGHDDGGSFPWCELPKKPREFPTTVFGGSPAFTVDSSIGERWGKPVNVLPANVRSDYEAIGLFAGGKPLYP
;
A
#
# COMPACT_ATOMS: atom_id res chain seq x y z
N MET A 1 0.79 -16.06 -20.34
CA MET A 1 0.13 -15.41 -19.21
C MET A 1 1.16 -15.19 -18.13
N THR A 2 1.46 -13.96 -17.84
CA THR A 2 2.45 -13.51 -16.86
C THR A 2 1.76 -12.81 -15.69
N THR A 3 2.25 -12.98 -14.48
CA THR A 3 1.76 -12.24 -13.33
C THR A 3 2.63 -10.99 -13.10
N HIS A 4 2.03 -9.81 -13.14
CA HIS A 4 2.66 -8.53 -12.90
C HIS A 4 2.40 -8.09 -11.47
N VAL A 5 3.45 -7.81 -10.72
CA VAL A 5 3.34 -7.47 -9.29
C VAL A 5 3.94 -6.10 -9.04
N VAL A 6 3.19 -5.22 -8.38
CA VAL A 6 3.69 -3.92 -7.92
C VAL A 6 3.66 -3.88 -6.40
N CYS A 7 4.83 -3.70 -5.79
CA CYS A 7 5.04 -3.60 -4.36
C CYS A 7 5.38 -2.15 -3.99
N LEU A 8 4.48 -1.48 -3.25
CA LEU A 8 4.61 -0.07 -2.85
C LEU A 8 4.84 0.03 -1.35
N ASP A 9 6.04 0.44 -0.96
CA ASP A 9 6.43 0.45 0.45
C ASP A 9 5.98 1.72 1.19
N GLY A 10 5.99 1.63 2.51
CA GLY A 10 5.62 2.71 3.42
C GLY A 10 6.66 3.81 3.46
N THR A 11 6.25 5.00 3.93
CA THR A 11 7.10 6.19 4.01
C THR A 11 8.42 5.94 4.71
N GLY A 12 9.49 6.42 4.09
CA GLY A 12 10.86 6.27 4.60
C GLY A 12 11.41 4.84 4.53
N GLN A 13 10.64 3.89 4.01
CA GLN A 13 11.03 2.48 3.94
C GLN A 13 11.75 2.18 2.62
N THR A 14 12.77 1.35 2.70
CA THR A 14 13.54 0.89 1.54
C THR A 14 13.74 -0.63 1.58
N ARG A 15 13.92 -1.25 0.41
CA ARG A 15 14.15 -2.70 0.33
C ARG A 15 15.42 -3.17 1.07
N LEU A 16 16.47 -2.34 1.07
CA LEU A 16 17.79 -2.70 1.58
C LEU A 16 18.06 -2.25 3.02
N GLN A 17 17.03 -1.77 3.73
CA GLN A 17 17.18 -1.40 5.12
C GLN A 17 17.44 -2.62 6.01
N PRO A 18 18.10 -2.45 7.18
CA PRO A 18 18.43 -3.57 8.07
C PRO A 18 17.23 -4.39 8.52
N ASN A 19 16.11 -3.71 8.77
CA ASN A 19 14.85 -4.32 9.20
C ASN A 19 13.80 -4.14 8.10
N PRO A 20 13.65 -5.12 7.18
CA PRO A 20 12.76 -4.99 6.04
C PRO A 20 11.29 -4.98 6.46
N THR A 21 10.48 -4.23 5.72
CA THR A 21 9.02 -4.29 5.81
C THR A 21 8.48 -5.59 5.21
N ASN A 22 7.23 -5.90 5.49
CA ASN A 22 6.54 -7.02 4.85
C ASN A 22 6.47 -6.86 3.31
N ILE A 23 6.45 -5.63 2.82
CA ILE A 23 6.51 -5.35 1.37
C ILE A 23 7.86 -5.78 0.77
N ALA A 24 8.95 -5.40 1.43
CA ALA A 24 10.29 -5.80 1.00
C ALA A 24 10.49 -7.32 1.10
N LEU A 25 9.97 -7.97 2.15
CA LEU A 25 10.02 -9.42 2.31
C LEU A 25 9.20 -10.14 1.21
N ILE A 26 7.98 -9.69 0.92
CA ILE A 26 7.16 -10.23 -0.17
C ILE A 26 7.91 -10.11 -1.50
N PHE A 27 8.44 -8.93 -1.81
CA PHE A 27 9.20 -8.72 -3.06
C PHE A 27 10.42 -9.65 -3.15
N ASN A 28 11.19 -9.79 -2.07
CA ASN A 28 12.33 -10.70 -2.03
C ASN A 28 11.90 -12.16 -2.20
N ALA A 29 10.80 -12.56 -1.57
CA ALA A 29 10.25 -13.91 -1.66
C ALA A 29 9.73 -14.25 -3.07
N MET A 30 9.40 -13.28 -3.91
CA MET A 30 8.96 -13.54 -5.29
C MET A 30 10.01 -14.25 -6.14
N GLY A 31 11.27 -14.20 -5.71
CA GLY A 31 12.38 -14.88 -6.41
C GLY A 31 12.71 -14.31 -7.78
N GLY A 32 13.50 -15.08 -8.53
CA GLY A 32 13.97 -14.68 -9.85
C GLY A 32 15.18 -13.73 -9.83
N LEU A 33 15.50 -13.18 -11.00
CA LEU A 33 16.57 -12.20 -11.15
C LEU A 33 16.07 -10.82 -10.68
N ILE A 34 16.72 -10.28 -9.65
CA ILE A 34 16.42 -8.94 -9.14
C ILE A 34 17.49 -7.97 -9.66
N VAL A 35 17.06 -6.86 -10.25
CA VAL A 35 17.92 -5.79 -10.76
C VAL A 35 17.53 -4.45 -10.15
N ASP A 36 18.51 -3.57 -9.97
CA ASP A 36 18.29 -2.18 -9.61
C ASP A 36 17.62 -1.45 -10.80
N ALA A 37 16.61 -0.66 -10.51
CA ALA A 37 15.78 -0.02 -11.53
C ALA A 37 15.64 1.50 -11.34
N ASP A 38 16.62 2.13 -10.72
CA ASP A 38 16.75 3.55 -10.40
C ASP A 38 16.01 4.00 -9.12
N ASN A 39 16.59 4.98 -8.46
CA ASN A 39 16.04 5.66 -7.28
C ASN A 39 15.47 4.69 -6.23
N GLY A 40 16.29 3.73 -5.80
CA GLY A 40 15.94 2.75 -4.77
C GLY A 40 14.84 1.77 -5.15
N SER A 41 14.36 1.78 -6.41
CA SER A 41 13.42 0.77 -6.89
C SER A 41 14.14 -0.44 -7.48
N PHE A 42 13.44 -1.57 -7.49
CA PHE A 42 13.97 -2.84 -8.00
C PHE A 42 12.94 -3.50 -8.91
N GLU A 43 13.43 -4.24 -9.89
CA GLU A 43 12.60 -5.11 -10.72
C GLU A 43 13.02 -6.56 -10.55
N SER A 44 12.06 -7.47 -10.54
CA SER A 44 12.30 -8.91 -10.50
C SER A 44 11.70 -9.59 -11.72
N THR A 45 12.39 -10.63 -12.21
CA THR A 45 11.91 -11.45 -13.33
C THR A 45 12.10 -12.91 -12.99
N LEU A 46 11.01 -13.66 -12.91
CA LEU A 46 11.01 -15.09 -12.68
C LEU A 46 10.63 -15.83 -13.97
N ALA A 47 11.55 -16.64 -14.44
CA ALA A 47 11.31 -17.57 -15.55
C ALA A 47 11.25 -19.02 -15.05
N VAL A 48 10.33 -19.80 -15.60
CA VAL A 48 10.20 -21.22 -15.29
C VAL A 48 10.25 -22.01 -16.59
N ASN A 49 11.25 -22.89 -16.71
CA ASN A 49 11.49 -23.70 -17.91
C ASN A 49 11.62 -22.87 -19.21
N GLY A 50 12.14 -21.62 -19.09
CA GLY A 50 12.38 -20.72 -20.19
C GLY A 50 11.43 -19.51 -20.27
N PRO A 51 10.09 -19.65 -20.28
CA PRO A 51 9.20 -18.49 -20.32
C PRO A 51 9.18 -17.71 -19.00
N VAL A 52 9.07 -16.39 -19.11
CA VAL A 52 8.79 -15.50 -17.97
C VAL A 52 7.36 -15.73 -17.49
N VAL A 53 7.21 -16.03 -16.21
CA VAL A 53 5.91 -16.31 -15.59
C VAL A 53 5.49 -15.25 -14.58
N GLN A 54 6.45 -14.45 -14.08
CA GLN A 54 6.17 -13.42 -13.10
C GLN A 54 7.21 -12.29 -13.24
N VAL A 55 6.76 -11.06 -13.20
CA VAL A 55 7.60 -9.88 -13.12
C VAL A 55 7.12 -8.98 -11.97
N GLY A 56 8.05 -8.34 -11.29
CA GLY A 56 7.73 -7.52 -10.14
C GLY A 56 8.44 -6.17 -10.16
N LYS A 57 7.82 -5.18 -9.55
CA LYS A 57 8.38 -3.85 -9.28
C LYS A 57 8.27 -3.56 -7.79
N TYR A 58 9.39 -3.30 -7.15
CA TYR A 58 9.44 -2.71 -5.82
C TYR A 58 9.63 -1.20 -5.95
N LEU A 59 8.82 -0.45 -5.24
CA LEU A 59 8.90 1.00 -5.14
C LEU A 59 9.12 1.38 -3.67
N PRO A 60 10.22 2.10 -3.35
CA PRO A 60 10.51 2.53 -1.99
C PRO A 60 9.47 3.52 -1.52
N GLY A 61 9.40 3.69 -0.21
CA GLY A 61 8.49 4.64 0.44
C GLY A 61 8.82 6.09 0.10
N VAL A 62 7.81 6.92 0.24
CA VAL A 62 7.93 8.39 0.09
C VAL A 62 8.97 8.95 1.06
N GLY A 63 9.77 9.91 0.62
CA GLY A 63 10.80 10.56 1.43
C GLY A 63 12.17 9.88 1.38
N THR A 64 12.31 8.81 0.60
CA THR A 64 13.58 8.27 0.14
C THR A 64 14.07 9.04 -1.11
N GLU A 65 15.06 8.56 -1.84
CA GLU A 65 15.54 9.26 -3.04
C GLU A 65 14.45 9.31 -4.13
N GLY A 66 14.05 10.52 -4.56
CA GLY A 66 13.04 10.74 -5.60
C GLY A 66 13.63 11.10 -6.97
N ILE A 67 12.87 10.85 -8.04
CA ILE A 67 13.24 11.26 -9.41
C ILE A 67 13.09 12.79 -9.52
N PRO A 68 14.08 13.55 -10.06
CA PRO A 68 14.01 15.01 -10.18
C PRO A 68 12.75 15.51 -10.90
N LEU A 69 12.27 14.76 -11.90
CA LEU A 69 11.04 15.04 -12.62
C LEU A 69 9.82 15.14 -11.69
N PHE A 70 9.73 14.25 -10.68
CA PHE A 70 8.60 14.21 -9.75
C PHE A 70 8.69 15.22 -8.61
N LYS A 71 9.87 15.80 -8.32
CA LYS A 71 9.98 16.88 -7.30
C LYS A 71 9.11 18.10 -7.65
N LEU A 72 8.86 18.32 -8.94
CA LEU A 72 7.94 19.38 -9.39
C LEU A 72 6.48 18.98 -9.18
N VAL A 73 6.16 17.69 -9.41
CA VAL A 73 4.83 17.12 -9.19
C VAL A 73 4.51 17.06 -7.69
N GLU A 74 5.52 16.80 -6.84
CA GLU A 74 5.39 16.75 -5.39
C GLU A 74 4.87 18.06 -4.77
N GLN A 75 5.26 19.21 -5.33
CA GLN A 75 4.80 20.52 -4.86
C GLN A 75 3.29 20.74 -5.06
N THR A 76 2.68 19.90 -5.92
CA THR A 76 1.30 20.06 -6.38
C THR A 76 0.35 18.94 -6.00
N VAL A 77 0.85 17.75 -5.58
CA VAL A 77 0.03 16.53 -5.45
C VAL A 77 0.24 15.74 -4.15
N GLY A 78 0.94 16.30 -3.18
CA GLY A 78 1.31 15.54 -1.97
C GLY A 78 2.52 14.64 -2.23
N ALA A 79 3.59 14.92 -1.49
CA ALA A 79 4.93 14.42 -1.68
C ALA A 79 5.01 12.90 -1.92
N GLY A 80 5.48 12.50 -3.08
CA GLY A 80 5.98 11.16 -3.39
C GLY A 80 4.94 10.08 -3.68
N ILE A 81 3.66 10.24 -3.30
CA ILE A 81 2.65 9.20 -3.56
C ILE A 81 2.30 9.15 -5.05
N ALA A 82 2.15 10.31 -5.69
CA ALA A 82 1.91 10.38 -7.13
C ALA A 82 3.08 9.76 -7.92
N GLU A 83 4.32 9.93 -7.43
CA GLU A 83 5.49 9.28 -8.00
C GLU A 83 5.36 7.76 -7.92
N GLN A 84 5.05 7.20 -6.75
CA GLN A 84 4.84 5.75 -6.60
C GLN A 84 3.75 5.25 -7.55
N ILE A 85 2.61 5.95 -7.63
CA ILE A 85 1.50 5.58 -8.52
C ILE A 85 1.94 5.58 -9.98
N VAL A 86 2.56 6.66 -10.45
CA VAL A 86 2.97 6.79 -11.86
C VAL A 86 4.09 5.80 -12.20
N ARG A 87 5.04 5.54 -11.30
CA ARG A 87 6.10 4.55 -11.51
C ARG A 87 5.54 3.12 -11.58
N GLY A 88 4.60 2.78 -10.69
CA GLY A 88 3.89 1.50 -10.75
C GLY A 88 3.07 1.36 -12.04
N TYR A 89 2.35 2.41 -12.41
CA TYR A 89 1.56 2.46 -13.64
C TYR A 89 2.40 2.31 -14.91
N THR A 90 3.52 3.02 -15.01
CA THR A 90 4.40 2.93 -16.18
C THR A 90 5.11 1.58 -16.27
N PHE A 91 5.44 0.95 -15.12
CA PHE A 91 5.95 -0.41 -15.11
C PHE A 91 4.91 -1.40 -15.65
N LEU A 92 3.66 -1.31 -15.20
CA LEU A 92 2.57 -2.15 -15.71
C LEU A 92 2.36 -1.89 -17.20
N SER A 93 2.28 -0.63 -17.62
CA SER A 93 2.08 -0.25 -19.03
C SER A 93 3.14 -0.81 -19.98
N ARG A 94 4.39 -0.91 -19.50
CA ARG A 94 5.52 -1.43 -20.30
C ARG A 94 5.50 -2.95 -20.45
N ASN A 95 4.97 -3.66 -19.47
CA ASN A 95 5.14 -5.11 -19.37
C ASN A 95 3.84 -5.91 -19.61
N TYR A 96 2.68 -5.31 -19.41
CA TYR A 96 1.39 -5.98 -19.48
C TYR A 96 0.97 -6.28 -20.93
N GLU A 97 0.53 -7.50 -21.14
CA GLU A 97 -0.18 -7.92 -22.34
C GLU A 97 -1.62 -8.34 -22.00
N PRO A 98 -2.61 -8.12 -22.90
CA PRO A 98 -3.99 -8.56 -22.64
C PRO A 98 -4.08 -10.02 -22.26
N GLY A 99 -4.72 -10.28 -21.13
CA GLY A 99 -4.85 -11.63 -20.55
C GLY A 99 -3.83 -11.94 -19.46
N ASP A 100 -2.87 -11.07 -19.19
CA ASP A 100 -1.99 -11.20 -18.04
C ASP A 100 -2.69 -10.83 -16.74
N GLU A 101 -2.14 -11.27 -15.62
CA GLU A 101 -2.68 -11.01 -14.28
C GLU A 101 -1.91 -9.88 -13.58
N ILE A 102 -2.61 -9.08 -12.77
CA ILE A 102 -2.02 -7.98 -12.00
C ILE A 102 -2.30 -8.20 -10.53
N ILE A 103 -1.27 -8.05 -9.69
CA ILE A 103 -1.35 -8.02 -8.23
C ILE A 103 -0.68 -6.73 -7.75
N ILE A 104 -1.33 -5.98 -6.85
CA ILE A 104 -0.80 -4.74 -6.30
C ILE A 104 -0.76 -4.85 -4.78
N ILE A 105 0.41 -4.58 -4.19
CA ILE A 105 0.65 -4.79 -2.77
C ILE A 105 1.18 -3.48 -2.18
N GLY A 106 0.73 -3.09 -0.98
CA GLY A 106 1.20 -1.86 -0.36
C GLY A 106 1.15 -1.81 1.15
N PHE A 107 1.97 -0.93 1.75
CA PHE A 107 1.98 -0.67 3.18
C PHE A 107 1.82 0.83 3.45
N SER A 108 1.03 1.19 4.50
CA SER A 108 0.92 2.58 4.95
C SER A 108 0.44 3.53 3.83
N ARG A 109 1.19 4.59 3.51
CA ARG A 109 0.95 5.46 2.34
C ARG A 109 1.15 4.72 1.02
N GLY A 110 2.04 3.73 0.96
CA GLY A 110 2.14 2.81 -0.16
C GLY A 110 0.89 1.96 -0.34
N ALA A 111 0.17 1.63 0.73
CA ALA A 111 -1.13 0.98 0.66
C ALA A 111 -2.20 1.91 0.02
N ALA A 112 -2.20 3.19 0.38
CA ALA A 112 -3.07 4.18 -0.26
C ALA A 112 -2.72 4.33 -1.75
N ALA A 113 -1.42 4.39 -2.08
CA ALA A 113 -0.94 4.40 -3.47
C ALA A 113 -1.35 3.14 -4.25
N ALA A 114 -1.29 1.96 -3.62
CA ALA A 114 -1.72 0.69 -4.22
C ALA A 114 -3.20 0.69 -4.59
N ARG A 115 -4.04 1.22 -3.71
CA ARG A 115 -5.50 1.35 -3.93
C ARG A 115 -5.79 2.34 -5.07
N CYS A 116 -5.10 3.48 -5.09
CA CYS A 116 -5.20 4.44 -6.18
C CYS A 116 -4.73 3.88 -7.51
N LEU A 117 -3.58 3.19 -7.51
CA LEU A 117 -3.03 2.55 -8.71
C LEU A 117 -4.03 1.54 -9.28
N ALA A 118 -4.64 0.73 -8.41
CA ALA A 118 -5.67 -0.23 -8.84
C ALA A 118 -6.86 0.48 -9.52
N GLY A 119 -7.38 1.53 -8.90
CA GLY A 119 -8.46 2.33 -9.49
C GLY A 119 -8.06 2.99 -10.81
N PHE A 120 -6.84 3.50 -10.89
CA PHE A 120 -6.29 4.14 -12.09
C PHE A 120 -6.16 3.15 -13.25
N VAL A 121 -5.57 1.97 -12.99
CA VAL A 121 -5.39 0.92 -14.00
C VAL A 121 -6.73 0.44 -14.58
N VAL A 122 -7.71 0.15 -13.74
CA VAL A 122 -9.01 -0.37 -14.23
C VAL A 122 -9.95 0.71 -14.73
N GLY A 123 -9.73 1.97 -14.35
CA GLY A 123 -10.55 3.12 -14.77
C GLY A 123 -10.08 3.76 -16.06
N GLN A 124 -8.76 3.86 -16.26
CA GLN A 124 -8.15 4.51 -17.42
C GLN A 124 -7.63 3.50 -18.44
N GLY A 125 -7.27 2.27 -18.02
CA GLY A 125 -6.44 1.35 -18.81
C GLY A 125 -4.95 1.63 -18.60
N LEU A 126 -4.10 0.84 -19.25
CA LEU A 126 -2.64 1.01 -19.30
C LEU A 126 -2.22 1.67 -20.60
N LEU A 127 -1.14 2.46 -20.59
CA LEU A 127 -0.61 3.04 -21.82
C LEU A 127 -0.20 1.94 -22.80
N ASN A 128 -0.62 2.09 -24.06
CA ASN A 128 -0.25 1.15 -25.11
C ASN A 128 1.23 1.36 -25.51
N PRO A 129 2.12 0.39 -25.24
CA PRO A 129 3.54 0.55 -25.55
C PRO A 129 3.84 0.71 -27.06
N ALA A 130 2.93 0.32 -27.91
CA ALA A 130 3.07 0.51 -29.37
C ALA A 130 2.98 1.99 -29.81
N ASN A 131 2.41 2.87 -28.96
CA ASN A 131 2.19 4.27 -29.28
C ASN A 131 3.27 5.22 -28.72
N TYR A 132 4.30 4.68 -28.04
CA TYR A 132 5.42 5.46 -27.52
C TYR A 132 6.64 4.56 -27.36
N HIS A 133 7.78 5.17 -27.00
CA HIS A 133 9.03 4.46 -26.74
C HIS A 133 9.16 4.08 -25.26
N PRO A 134 8.65 2.92 -24.81
CA PRO A 134 8.63 2.54 -23.39
C PRO A 134 10.02 2.33 -22.78
N GLU A 135 11.04 2.10 -23.61
CA GLU A 135 12.46 2.06 -23.24
C GLU A 135 13.01 3.44 -22.84
N ASN A 136 12.41 4.52 -23.33
CA ASN A 136 12.72 5.87 -22.88
C ASN A 136 11.94 6.18 -21.60
N LYS A 137 12.59 6.00 -20.46
CA LYS A 137 11.98 6.17 -19.14
C LYS A 137 11.35 7.56 -18.94
N ASN A 138 12.01 8.62 -19.39
CA ASN A 138 11.48 9.98 -19.26
C ASN A 138 10.19 10.15 -20.07
N ALA A 139 10.17 9.71 -21.31
CA ALA A 139 8.98 9.77 -22.15
C ALA A 139 7.83 8.93 -21.57
N ALA A 140 8.13 7.74 -21.00
CA ALA A 140 7.15 6.91 -20.33
C ALA A 140 6.57 7.59 -19.09
N TYR A 141 7.42 8.23 -18.26
CA TYR A 141 6.95 8.95 -17.07
C TYR A 141 6.12 10.18 -17.41
N LEU A 142 6.50 10.97 -18.42
CA LEU A 142 5.71 12.11 -18.87
C LEU A 142 4.32 11.69 -19.34
N ARG A 143 4.22 10.60 -20.10
CA ARG A 143 2.93 10.03 -20.48
C ARG A 143 2.15 9.48 -19.30
N GLY A 144 2.82 8.82 -18.36
CA GLY A 144 2.22 8.35 -17.12
C GLY A 144 1.67 9.49 -16.27
N ILE A 145 2.39 10.61 -16.14
CA ILE A 145 1.91 11.82 -15.48
C ILE A 145 0.67 12.37 -16.17
N ALA A 146 0.70 12.49 -17.51
CA ALA A 146 -0.45 12.97 -18.26
C ALA A 146 -1.68 12.06 -18.09
N ALA A 147 -1.49 10.74 -18.13
CA ALA A 147 -2.56 9.77 -17.90
C ALA A 147 -3.12 9.87 -16.47
N TRP A 148 -2.25 10.02 -15.46
CA TRP A 148 -2.66 10.22 -14.07
C TRP A 148 -3.51 11.47 -13.88
N TYR A 149 -3.11 12.60 -14.45
CA TYR A 149 -3.90 13.84 -14.39
C TYR A 149 -5.23 13.72 -15.12
N GLN A 150 -5.25 13.05 -16.29
CA GLN A 150 -6.49 12.78 -17.01
C GLN A 150 -7.45 11.92 -16.17
N TYR A 151 -6.95 10.87 -15.53
CA TYR A 151 -7.74 10.05 -14.61
C TYR A 151 -8.28 10.87 -13.44
N ARG A 152 -7.42 11.64 -12.76
CA ARG A 152 -7.80 12.50 -11.63
C ARG A 152 -8.90 13.50 -12.00
N ALA A 153 -8.84 14.09 -13.18
CA ALA A 153 -9.84 15.05 -13.63
C ALA A 153 -11.27 14.46 -13.65
N GLY A 154 -11.38 13.14 -13.82
CA GLY A 154 -12.63 12.39 -13.75
C GLY A 154 -13.05 11.96 -12.32
N GLN A 155 -12.21 12.18 -11.30
CA GLN A 155 -12.47 11.72 -9.93
C GLN A 155 -12.82 12.88 -8.99
N PRO A 156 -14.06 12.99 -8.51
CA PRO A 156 -14.48 14.12 -7.68
C PRO A 156 -13.82 14.15 -6.29
N TRP A 157 -13.30 13.01 -5.83
CA TRP A 157 -12.66 12.85 -4.52
C TRP A 157 -11.15 13.08 -4.54
N LEU A 158 -10.51 13.22 -5.73
CA LEU A 158 -9.11 13.58 -5.84
C LEU A 158 -8.95 15.11 -5.98
N ALA A 159 -8.15 15.73 -5.14
CA ALA A 159 -7.90 17.18 -5.20
C ALA A 159 -7.28 17.61 -6.54
N ARG A 160 -7.57 18.82 -7.00
CA ARG A 160 -7.30 19.30 -8.36
C ARG A 160 -6.36 20.52 -8.41
N ASP A 161 -5.54 20.75 -7.42
CA ASP A 161 -4.89 22.06 -7.18
C ASP A 161 -3.70 22.37 -8.09
N SER A 162 -3.44 21.61 -9.16
CA SER A 162 -2.32 21.89 -10.04
C SER A 162 -2.68 21.88 -11.51
N ASP A 163 -2.17 22.88 -12.24
CA ASP A 163 -2.25 22.89 -13.70
C ASP A 163 -1.12 22.02 -14.28
N LEU A 164 -1.53 20.95 -14.96
CA LEU A 164 -0.61 20.04 -15.67
C LEU A 164 0.29 20.81 -16.64
N THR A 165 -0.26 21.84 -17.30
CA THR A 165 0.47 22.68 -18.24
C THR A 165 1.66 23.37 -17.57
N ASP A 166 1.50 23.90 -16.37
CA ASP A 166 2.58 24.56 -15.61
C ASP A 166 3.71 23.58 -15.27
N ILE A 167 3.38 22.33 -14.95
CA ILE A 167 4.38 21.29 -14.66
C ILE A 167 5.21 20.99 -15.90
N PHE A 168 4.58 20.74 -17.03
CA PHE A 168 5.26 20.43 -18.28
C PHE A 168 6.08 21.62 -18.80
N LEU A 169 5.57 22.86 -18.67
CA LEU A 169 6.32 24.08 -19.04
C LEU A 169 7.60 24.22 -18.19
N LYS A 170 7.53 23.99 -16.88
CA LYS A 170 8.70 24.02 -16.01
C LYS A 170 9.74 22.93 -16.33
N LEU A 171 9.29 21.82 -16.92
CA LEU A 171 10.16 20.75 -17.39
C LEU A 171 10.72 21.00 -18.80
N GLY A 172 10.27 22.05 -19.48
CA GLY A 172 10.60 22.31 -20.88
C GLY A 172 9.99 21.29 -21.85
N GLU A 173 8.91 20.62 -21.44
CA GLU A 173 8.25 19.56 -22.19
C GLU A 173 6.85 19.99 -22.66
N THR A 174 6.37 19.35 -23.72
CA THR A 174 5.00 19.53 -24.19
C THR A 174 4.09 18.50 -23.55
N VAL A 175 2.93 18.93 -23.05
CA VAL A 175 1.92 18.01 -22.48
C VAL A 175 1.50 16.99 -23.53
N PRO A 176 1.73 15.68 -23.32
CA PRO A 176 1.26 14.64 -24.23
C PRO A 176 -0.26 14.67 -24.33
N GLN A 177 -0.76 14.70 -25.56
CA GLN A 177 -2.20 14.57 -25.80
C GLN A 177 -2.53 13.07 -25.87
N LEU A 178 -3.25 12.57 -24.87
CA LEU A 178 -3.64 11.17 -24.77
C LEU A 178 -5.09 11.01 -25.22
N THR A 179 -5.32 10.05 -26.10
CA THR A 179 -6.62 9.67 -26.65
C THR A 179 -6.99 8.25 -26.18
N PRO A 180 -8.24 7.80 -26.30
CA PRO A 180 -8.60 6.41 -25.97
C PRO A 180 -7.74 5.35 -26.70
N ALA A 181 -7.21 5.65 -27.87
CA ALA A 181 -6.35 4.73 -28.63
C ALA A 181 -4.95 4.55 -28.00
N ASP A 182 -4.56 5.45 -27.08
CA ASP A 182 -3.29 5.37 -26.35
C ASP A 182 -3.34 4.41 -25.17
N PHE A 183 -4.50 3.80 -24.90
CA PHE A 183 -4.69 2.91 -23.77
C PHE A 183 -5.08 1.49 -24.19
N VAL A 184 -4.58 0.53 -23.41
CA VAL A 184 -5.00 -0.87 -23.45
C VAL A 184 -5.93 -1.08 -22.25
N GLU A 185 -7.12 -1.61 -22.48
CA GLU A 185 -8.07 -1.90 -21.40
C GLU A 185 -7.52 -3.03 -20.50
N VAL A 186 -7.68 -2.84 -19.19
CA VAL A 186 -7.46 -3.89 -18.19
C VAL A 186 -8.80 -4.35 -17.68
N GLU A 187 -9.16 -5.59 -18.03
CA GLU A 187 -10.46 -6.14 -17.67
C GLU A 187 -10.61 -6.34 -16.17
N ARG A 188 -9.51 -6.79 -15.51
CA ARG A 188 -9.51 -7.11 -14.07
C ARG A 188 -8.12 -6.99 -13.45
N ILE A 189 -8.09 -6.82 -12.14
CA ILE A 189 -6.93 -6.98 -11.28
C ILE A 189 -7.19 -8.20 -10.39
N LEU A 190 -6.23 -9.10 -10.31
CA LEU A 190 -6.39 -10.36 -9.59
C LEU A 190 -6.49 -10.15 -8.08
N ALA A 191 -5.61 -9.32 -7.52
CA ALA A 191 -5.65 -8.99 -6.10
C ALA A 191 -5.06 -7.59 -5.81
N VAL A 192 -5.62 -6.96 -4.78
CA VAL A 192 -5.00 -5.82 -4.07
C VAL A 192 -4.81 -6.22 -2.61
N ALA A 193 -3.58 -6.22 -2.14
CA ALA A 193 -3.20 -6.64 -0.80
C ALA A 193 -2.50 -5.51 -0.06
N VAL A 194 -3.02 -5.11 1.10
CA VAL A 194 -2.51 -3.94 1.81
C VAL A 194 -2.31 -4.21 3.30
N PHE A 195 -1.25 -3.60 3.82
CA PHE A 195 -0.97 -3.55 5.25
C PHE A 195 -1.29 -2.14 5.75
N ASP A 196 -2.22 -2.04 6.65
CA ASP A 196 -2.60 -0.89 7.44
C ASP A 196 -2.65 0.44 6.66
N THR A 197 -3.60 0.54 5.74
CA THR A 197 -3.77 1.70 4.86
C THR A 197 -4.02 2.97 5.66
N VAL A 198 -3.15 3.96 5.52
CA VAL A 198 -3.30 5.29 6.10
C VAL A 198 -3.51 6.31 5.00
N ASN A 199 -4.58 7.09 5.11
CA ASN A 199 -5.02 8.03 4.07
C ASN A 199 -4.47 9.46 4.27
N SER A 200 -3.84 9.72 5.40
CA SER A 200 -3.31 11.04 5.72
C SER A 200 -2.04 11.33 4.94
N ILE A 201 -2.13 12.31 4.05
CA ILE A 201 -1.00 12.83 3.32
C ILE A 201 -0.57 14.14 3.95
N GLY A 202 0.65 14.11 4.40
CA GLY A 202 1.35 15.24 4.95
C GLY A 202 1.91 14.95 6.33
N ILE A 203 3.14 15.41 6.58
CA ILE A 203 3.61 15.67 7.93
C ILE A 203 2.74 16.82 8.42
N PRO A 204 2.11 16.72 9.60
CA PRO A 204 1.36 17.84 10.15
C PRO A 204 2.27 19.06 10.16
N LYS A 205 1.92 20.11 9.42
CA LYS A 205 2.64 21.39 9.51
C LYS A 205 2.06 22.15 10.69
N PRO A 206 2.88 22.62 11.62
CA PRO A 206 2.42 23.55 12.63
C PRO A 206 2.05 24.89 11.97
N GLU A 207 0.77 25.21 11.92
CA GLU A 207 0.27 26.51 11.48
C GLU A 207 -0.06 27.36 12.71
N PRO A 208 0.07 28.71 12.64
CA PRO A 208 -0.32 29.57 13.71
C PRO A 208 -1.83 29.46 13.98
N GLY A 209 -2.21 28.74 15.03
CA GLY A 209 -3.60 28.53 15.44
C GLY A 209 -4.03 27.06 15.59
N GLY A 210 -3.14 26.09 15.35
CA GLY A 210 -3.41 24.67 15.54
C GLY A 210 -3.00 23.82 14.34
N TRP A 211 -2.99 22.52 14.56
CA TRP A 211 -2.66 21.52 13.54
C TRP A 211 -3.70 21.55 12.43
N LEU A 212 -3.30 21.96 11.23
CA LEU A 212 -4.18 22.00 10.09
C LEU A 212 -4.03 20.79 9.20
N GLY A 213 -5.11 20.24 8.92
CA GLY A 213 -5.83 20.01 7.68
C GLY A 213 -5.07 19.11 6.71
N TYR A 214 -5.60 17.89 6.58
CA TYR A 214 -5.17 16.96 5.53
C TYR A 214 -5.78 17.40 4.22
N ASP A 215 -4.99 18.00 3.35
CA ASP A 215 -5.47 18.53 2.08
C ASP A 215 -5.73 17.43 1.01
N PHE A 216 -5.57 16.12 1.37
CA PHE A 216 -5.62 15.10 0.34
C PHE A 216 -6.11 13.74 0.82
N VAL A 217 -7.27 13.31 0.34
CA VAL A 217 -7.76 11.92 0.44
C VAL A 217 -7.39 11.19 -0.85
N ILE A 218 -6.48 10.21 -0.76
CA ILE A 218 -6.02 9.47 -1.96
C ILE A 218 -6.78 8.17 -2.15
N ALA A 219 -7.21 7.50 -1.09
CA ALA A 219 -7.83 6.19 -1.21
C ALA A 219 -9.35 6.26 -1.05
N ASN A 220 -10.05 5.79 -2.06
CA ASN A 220 -11.48 5.50 -1.96
C ASN A 220 -11.71 4.34 -0.97
N THR A 221 -12.83 4.37 -0.25
CA THR A 221 -13.29 3.25 0.58
C THR A 221 -13.83 2.10 -0.27
N ASP A 222 -14.20 2.37 -1.52
CA ASP A 222 -14.70 1.34 -2.43
C ASP A 222 -13.56 0.75 -3.29
N LEU A 223 -13.36 -0.54 -3.18
CA LEU A 223 -12.52 -1.28 -4.10
C LEU A 223 -13.26 -1.48 -5.42
N SER A 224 -12.63 -1.20 -6.56
CA SER A 224 -13.28 -1.39 -7.86
C SER A 224 -13.85 -2.80 -8.02
N PRO A 225 -15.05 -2.98 -8.60
CA PRO A 225 -15.60 -4.31 -8.88
C PRO A 225 -14.74 -5.12 -9.86
N LYS A 226 -13.86 -4.47 -10.63
CA LYS A 226 -12.87 -5.15 -11.48
C LYS A 226 -11.68 -5.73 -10.69
N VAL A 227 -11.57 -5.47 -9.38
CA VAL A 227 -10.61 -6.14 -8.50
C VAL A 227 -11.26 -7.37 -7.91
N LEU A 228 -10.68 -8.54 -8.21
CA LEU A 228 -11.27 -9.82 -7.86
C LEU A 228 -11.10 -10.16 -6.38
N ASN A 229 -10.00 -9.74 -5.74
CA ASN A 229 -9.72 -10.03 -4.34
C ASN A 229 -9.09 -8.85 -3.64
N GLY A 230 -9.55 -8.54 -2.42
CA GLY A 230 -8.98 -7.52 -1.54
C GLY A 230 -8.55 -8.13 -0.22
N PHE A 231 -7.27 -7.91 0.18
CA PHE A 231 -6.72 -8.37 1.46
C PHE A 231 -6.18 -7.18 2.24
N HIS A 232 -6.65 -6.98 3.46
CA HIS A 232 -6.24 -5.86 4.31
C HIS A 232 -5.87 -6.35 5.71
N ALA A 233 -4.59 -6.31 6.05
CA ALA A 233 -4.11 -6.50 7.41
C ALA A 233 -4.17 -5.15 8.14
N LEU A 234 -4.84 -5.09 9.30
CA LEU A 234 -5.11 -3.89 10.08
C LEU A 234 -4.44 -3.96 11.45
N SER A 235 -3.87 -2.87 11.91
CA SER A 235 -3.31 -2.75 13.25
C SER A 235 -4.41 -2.47 14.27
N ALA A 236 -4.39 -3.20 15.41
CA ALA A 236 -5.31 -2.98 16.52
C ALA A 236 -4.85 -1.82 17.42
N ASP A 237 -3.55 -1.68 17.64
CA ASP A 237 -2.98 -0.89 18.72
C ASP A 237 -2.40 0.47 18.29
N GLU A 238 -2.48 0.82 17.00
CA GLU A 238 -2.09 2.13 16.53
C GLU A 238 -2.94 3.24 17.17
N ASN A 239 -2.29 4.21 17.80
CA ASN A 239 -2.97 5.24 18.58
C ASN A 239 -2.74 6.68 18.10
N ARG A 240 -1.91 6.90 17.09
CA ARG A 240 -1.75 8.23 16.49
C ARG A 240 -3.02 8.62 15.77
N ALA A 241 -3.67 9.72 16.19
CA ALA A 241 -4.95 10.14 15.63
C ALA A 241 -4.90 10.34 14.10
N ASN A 242 -3.72 10.67 13.57
CA ASN A 242 -3.49 10.90 12.15
C ASN A 242 -3.27 9.61 11.35
N PHE A 243 -3.15 8.47 12.03
CA PHE A 243 -3.01 7.15 11.40
C PHE A 243 -4.33 6.37 11.43
N PHE A 244 -5.44 7.08 11.21
CA PHE A 244 -6.74 6.44 11.07
C PHE A 244 -6.74 5.51 9.86
N PRO A 245 -7.12 4.24 10.05
CA PRO A 245 -7.13 3.27 8.96
C PRO A 245 -8.26 3.58 7.98
N THR A 246 -7.98 3.41 6.71
CA THR A 246 -8.99 3.54 5.65
C THR A 246 -9.50 2.17 5.28
N TYR A 247 -10.60 1.77 5.85
CA TYR A 247 -11.25 0.50 5.56
C TYR A 247 -11.80 0.44 4.13
N TRP A 248 -11.95 -0.75 3.60
CA TRP A 248 -12.80 -0.96 2.43
C TRP A 248 -14.24 -1.18 2.84
N THR A 249 -15.16 -0.72 2.00
CA THR A 249 -16.56 -1.14 2.06
C THR A 249 -16.62 -2.67 1.92
N PRO A 250 -17.23 -3.38 2.88
CA PRO A 250 -17.22 -4.84 2.87
C PRO A 250 -17.89 -5.44 1.65
N ARG A 251 -17.27 -6.47 1.09
CA ARG A 251 -17.80 -7.32 0.02
C ARG A 251 -17.29 -8.74 0.21
N ASN A 252 -17.96 -9.73 -0.40
CA ASN A 252 -17.62 -11.16 -0.27
C ASN A 252 -16.18 -11.51 -0.71
N ASN A 253 -15.57 -10.69 -1.56
CA ASN A 253 -14.21 -10.87 -2.05
C ASN A 253 -13.21 -9.92 -1.38
N ILE A 254 -13.58 -9.31 -0.27
CA ILE A 254 -12.70 -8.45 0.55
C ILE A 254 -12.56 -9.08 1.92
N THR A 255 -11.33 -9.36 2.31
CA THR A 255 -10.99 -9.87 3.64
C THR A 255 -10.17 -8.82 4.38
N GLN A 256 -10.69 -8.34 5.50
CA GLN A 256 -10.03 -7.36 6.37
C GLN A 256 -9.82 -8.01 7.74
N VAL A 257 -8.56 -8.16 8.15
CA VAL A 257 -8.18 -8.87 9.38
C VAL A 257 -7.41 -7.93 10.30
N ILE A 258 -7.81 -7.92 11.57
CA ILE A 258 -7.20 -7.11 12.61
C ILE A 258 -6.13 -7.93 13.33
N PHE A 259 -4.91 -7.40 13.37
CA PHE A 259 -3.74 -7.99 14.02
C PHE A 259 -3.31 -7.15 15.24
N PRO A 260 -2.69 -7.76 16.24
CA PRO A 260 -2.13 -7.03 17.37
C PRO A 260 -0.94 -6.17 16.96
N GLY A 261 -0.67 -5.14 17.74
CA GLY A 261 0.44 -4.23 17.57
C GLY A 261 0.10 -2.93 16.84
N SER A 262 1.07 -2.03 16.78
CA SER A 262 0.97 -0.73 16.11
C SER A 262 1.12 -0.87 14.59
N HIS A 263 1.15 0.25 13.90
CA HIS A 263 1.24 0.34 12.43
C HIS A 263 2.37 -0.53 11.83
N SER A 264 3.58 -0.38 12.36
CA SER A 264 4.75 -1.11 11.87
C SER A 264 4.87 -2.52 12.46
N ASP A 265 4.16 -2.83 13.56
CA ASP A 265 3.98 -4.21 14.02
C ASP A 265 3.13 -5.04 13.05
N VAL A 266 2.39 -4.41 12.16
CA VAL A 266 1.63 -5.08 11.10
C VAL A 266 2.33 -4.98 9.75
N GLY A 267 2.94 -3.84 9.45
CA GLY A 267 3.59 -3.61 8.15
C GLY A 267 5.06 -4.03 8.09
N GLY A 268 5.70 -4.29 9.22
CA GLY A 268 7.13 -4.56 9.34
C GLY A 268 7.98 -3.30 9.40
N GLY A 269 9.28 -3.49 9.61
CA GLY A 269 10.26 -2.40 9.68
C GLY A 269 10.95 -2.28 11.04
N TYR A 270 10.48 -2.96 12.08
CA TYR A 270 11.14 -3.03 13.37
C TYR A 270 12.23 -4.12 13.44
N PRO A 271 13.23 -3.95 14.35
CA PRO A 271 14.22 -5.00 14.62
C PRO A 271 13.58 -6.30 15.13
N GLU A 272 12.53 -6.18 15.93
CA GLU A 272 11.74 -7.27 16.51
C GLU A 272 10.51 -7.53 15.63
N PRO A 273 10.57 -8.51 14.71
CA PRO A 273 9.53 -8.71 13.70
C PRO A 273 8.37 -9.59 14.16
N ASP A 274 8.36 -10.02 15.41
CA ASP A 274 7.47 -11.04 15.97
C ASP A 274 5.99 -10.85 15.60
N LEU A 275 5.48 -9.63 15.76
CA LEU A 275 4.08 -9.31 15.44
C LEU A 275 3.88 -9.14 13.94
N SER A 276 4.80 -8.49 13.23
CA SER A 276 4.68 -8.28 11.79
C SER A 276 4.78 -9.58 10.99
N ASP A 277 5.52 -10.56 11.51
CA ASP A 277 5.59 -11.90 10.92
C ASP A 277 4.22 -12.59 10.92
N ARG A 278 3.38 -12.34 11.92
CA ARG A 278 2.03 -12.90 11.95
C ARG A 278 1.16 -12.37 10.80
N ALA A 279 1.20 -11.06 10.57
CA ALA A 279 0.49 -10.46 9.44
C ALA A 279 1.03 -10.94 8.09
N LEU A 280 2.35 -11.13 7.98
CA LEU A 280 2.98 -11.66 6.78
C LEU A 280 2.63 -13.15 6.55
N GLU A 281 2.67 -13.97 7.61
CA GLU A 281 2.27 -15.38 7.58
C GLU A 281 0.83 -15.56 7.09
N TRP A 282 -0.06 -14.64 7.46
CA TRP A 282 -1.43 -14.62 6.93
C TRP A 282 -1.48 -14.17 5.47
N MET A 283 -0.70 -13.16 5.07
CA MET A 283 -0.78 -12.59 3.73
C MET A 283 -0.19 -13.50 2.64
N LEU A 284 0.92 -14.19 2.92
CA LEU A 284 1.62 -15.01 1.92
C LEU A 284 0.73 -16.11 1.30
N PRO A 285 0.03 -16.95 2.07
CA PRO A 285 -0.85 -17.98 1.49
C PRO A 285 -2.03 -17.38 0.73
N ASN A 286 -2.56 -16.22 1.15
CA ASN A 286 -3.61 -15.53 0.41
C ASN A 286 -3.12 -15.08 -0.97
N LEU A 287 -1.93 -14.53 -1.06
CA LEU A 287 -1.32 -14.15 -2.34
C LEU A 287 -0.95 -15.38 -3.19
N ALA A 288 -0.40 -16.42 -2.56
CA ALA A 288 -0.03 -17.66 -3.26
C ALA A 288 -1.24 -18.38 -3.87
N SER A 289 -2.37 -18.43 -3.16
CA SER A 289 -3.61 -19.02 -3.67
C SER A 289 -4.18 -18.26 -4.87
N HIS A 290 -3.76 -17.02 -5.08
CA HIS A 290 -4.11 -16.17 -6.21
C HIS A 290 -2.96 -16.03 -7.23
N GLY A 291 -2.08 -17.04 -7.31
CA GLY A 291 -1.10 -17.18 -8.39
C GLY A 291 0.24 -16.48 -8.19
N LEU A 292 0.44 -15.78 -7.09
CA LEU A 292 1.76 -15.22 -6.78
C LEU A 292 2.72 -16.34 -6.36
N ARG A 293 3.84 -16.44 -7.06
CA ARG A 293 4.87 -17.45 -6.80
C ARG A 293 5.90 -16.93 -5.81
N PHE A 294 6.25 -17.77 -4.84
CA PHE A 294 7.22 -17.46 -3.80
C PHE A 294 8.34 -18.49 -3.73
N ASP A 295 9.55 -18.03 -3.49
CA ASP A 295 10.66 -18.79 -2.98
C ASP A 295 11.02 -18.25 -1.58
N LEU A 296 10.49 -18.88 -0.56
CA LEU A 296 10.66 -18.46 0.84
C LEU A 296 12.10 -18.61 1.35
N HIS A 297 12.99 -19.28 0.61
CA HIS A 297 14.42 -19.31 0.93
C HIS A 297 15.12 -17.96 0.74
N ASN A 298 14.49 -17.04 -0.02
CA ASN A 298 15.01 -15.69 -0.24
C ASN A 298 14.72 -14.70 0.89
N ILE A 299 13.99 -15.11 1.91
CA ILE A 299 13.71 -14.32 3.11
C ILE A 299 14.13 -15.07 4.37
N ARG A 300 14.29 -14.32 5.46
CA ARG A 300 14.49 -14.95 6.77
C ARG A 300 13.30 -15.86 7.12
N ALA A 301 13.53 -16.85 7.97
CA ALA A 301 12.44 -17.62 8.54
C ALA A 301 11.48 -16.69 9.32
N LEU A 302 10.19 -16.89 9.15
CA LEU A 302 9.19 -16.22 9.94
C LEU A 302 9.09 -16.89 11.31
N ALA A 303 8.98 -16.09 12.36
CA ALA A 303 8.89 -16.55 13.74
C ALA A 303 7.82 -15.73 14.48
N PRO A 304 6.54 -15.82 14.11
CA PRO A 304 5.50 -15.03 14.74
C PRO A 304 5.34 -15.37 16.21
N ASN A 305 5.33 -14.33 17.05
CA ASN A 305 5.07 -14.49 18.48
C ASN A 305 3.90 -13.57 18.88
N PRO A 306 2.70 -14.10 19.03
CA PRO A 306 1.52 -13.33 19.41
C PRO A 306 1.64 -12.58 20.73
N THR A 307 2.50 -13.06 21.63
CA THR A 307 2.67 -12.47 22.97
C THR A 307 3.89 -11.56 23.10
N ALA A 308 4.57 -11.26 21.98
CA ALA A 308 5.65 -10.29 21.96
C ALA A 308 5.16 -8.88 22.32
N ASP A 309 6.06 -8.05 22.81
CA ASP A 309 5.78 -6.65 23.09
C ASP A 309 5.46 -5.90 21.80
N GLY A 310 4.45 -5.03 21.84
CA GLY A 310 4.15 -4.12 20.75
C GLY A 310 4.98 -2.84 20.87
N HIS A 311 5.16 -2.16 19.73
CA HIS A 311 5.92 -0.92 19.66
C HIS A 311 5.00 0.30 19.76
N ASP A 312 5.51 1.41 20.33
CA ASP A 312 4.83 2.71 20.33
C ASP A 312 5.38 3.59 19.22
N ASP A 313 4.77 3.53 18.05
CA ASP A 313 5.09 4.42 16.93
C ASP A 313 4.91 5.90 17.26
N GLY A 314 4.08 6.21 18.25
CA GLY A 314 3.82 7.56 18.76
C GLY A 314 4.76 8.03 19.86
N GLY A 315 5.72 7.21 20.32
CA GLY A 315 6.59 7.51 21.46
C GLY A 315 7.79 8.41 21.15
N SER A 316 8.18 8.53 19.87
CA SER A 316 9.36 9.29 19.44
C SER A 316 8.99 10.57 18.70
N PHE A 317 9.90 11.59 18.77
CA PHE A 317 9.75 12.82 17.97
C PHE A 317 9.89 12.52 16.48
N PRO A 318 9.08 13.10 15.57
CA PRO A 318 8.03 14.10 15.84
C PRO A 318 6.66 13.53 16.23
N TRP A 319 6.50 12.21 16.27
CA TRP A 319 5.21 11.53 16.40
C TRP A 319 4.60 11.66 17.81
N CYS A 320 5.43 11.86 18.84
CA CYS A 320 4.97 12.10 20.22
C CYS A 320 4.16 13.40 20.39
N GLU A 321 4.29 14.34 19.45
CA GLU A 321 3.52 15.59 19.43
C GLU A 321 2.10 15.41 18.86
N LEU A 322 1.80 14.26 18.25
CA LEU A 322 0.48 14.00 17.67
C LEU A 322 -0.54 13.64 18.75
N PRO A 323 -1.80 14.09 18.59
CA PRO A 323 -2.89 13.62 19.43
C PRO A 323 -2.99 12.10 19.39
N LYS A 324 -3.17 11.49 20.55
CA LYS A 324 -3.38 10.04 20.70
C LYS A 324 -4.87 9.75 20.75
N LYS A 325 -5.32 8.81 19.92
CA LYS A 325 -6.69 8.32 19.91
C LYS A 325 -6.66 6.82 19.58
N PRO A 326 -7.16 5.95 20.46
CA PRO A 326 -7.33 4.54 20.16
C PRO A 326 -8.20 4.35 18.90
N ARG A 327 -7.90 3.31 18.14
CA ARG A 327 -8.72 2.94 16.98
C ARG A 327 -10.06 2.39 17.43
N GLU A 328 -11.10 2.75 16.73
CA GLU A 328 -12.44 2.20 16.85
C GLU A 328 -12.73 1.41 15.58
N PHE A 329 -13.20 0.17 15.74
CA PHE A 329 -13.61 -0.67 14.61
C PHE A 329 -15.13 -0.71 14.55
N PRO A 330 -15.74 -0.34 13.41
CA PRO A 330 -17.18 -0.36 13.29
C PRO A 330 -17.70 -1.80 13.37
N THR A 331 -18.69 -2.03 14.22
CA THR A 331 -19.37 -3.33 14.41
C THR A 331 -20.35 -3.66 13.29
N THR A 332 -20.28 -2.96 12.17
CA THR A 332 -21.27 -3.03 11.09
C THR A 332 -21.20 -4.38 10.39
N VAL A 333 -22.35 -5.05 10.32
CA VAL A 333 -22.53 -6.28 9.54
C VAL A 333 -23.08 -5.89 8.16
N PHE A 334 -22.37 -6.25 7.10
CA PHE A 334 -22.85 -6.10 5.72
C PHE A 334 -23.28 -7.45 5.16
N GLY A 335 -24.54 -7.55 4.72
CA GLY A 335 -25.05 -8.76 4.10
C GLY A 335 -24.99 -10.03 5.00
N GLY A 336 -24.97 -9.87 6.31
CA GLY A 336 -24.88 -10.97 7.28
C GLY A 336 -23.47 -11.41 7.64
N SER A 337 -22.42 -10.82 7.02
CA SER A 337 -21.04 -11.12 7.35
C SER A 337 -20.38 -9.93 8.07
N PRO A 338 -19.49 -10.17 9.06
CA PRO A 338 -18.77 -9.08 9.72
C PRO A 338 -17.85 -8.36 8.71
N ALA A 339 -17.73 -7.03 8.88
CA ALA A 339 -16.87 -6.20 8.05
C ALA A 339 -15.38 -6.51 8.26
N PHE A 340 -15.05 -7.11 9.41
CA PHE A 340 -13.69 -7.44 9.84
C PHE A 340 -13.69 -8.82 10.50
N THR A 341 -12.54 -9.49 10.43
CA THR A 341 -12.21 -10.62 11.28
C THR A 341 -11.06 -10.24 12.20
N VAL A 342 -10.96 -10.90 13.34
CA VAL A 342 -9.87 -10.71 14.31
C VAL A 342 -8.96 -11.91 14.23
N ASP A 343 -7.67 -11.67 14.04
CA ASP A 343 -6.68 -12.75 14.07
C ASP A 343 -6.63 -13.42 15.45
N SER A 344 -6.43 -14.73 15.48
CA SER A 344 -6.39 -15.51 16.74
C SER A 344 -5.31 -15.02 17.71
N SER A 345 -4.25 -14.41 17.18
CA SER A 345 -3.16 -13.83 17.98
C SER A 345 -3.62 -12.74 18.95
N ILE A 346 -4.67 -11.99 18.64
CA ILE A 346 -5.28 -11.04 19.59
C ILE A 346 -5.87 -11.79 20.77
N GLY A 347 -6.58 -12.91 20.54
CA GLY A 347 -7.11 -13.74 21.61
C GLY A 347 -6.03 -14.36 22.51
N GLU A 348 -4.89 -14.70 21.92
CA GLU A 348 -3.74 -15.24 22.67
C GLU A 348 -3.10 -14.20 23.59
N ARG A 349 -3.20 -12.92 23.26
CA ARG A 349 -2.70 -11.78 24.06
C ARG A 349 -3.66 -11.39 25.18
N TRP A 350 -4.93 -11.74 25.09
CA TRP A 350 -5.96 -11.36 26.03
C TRP A 350 -5.61 -11.79 27.46
N GLY A 351 -5.61 -10.81 28.37
CA GLY A 351 -5.30 -11.03 29.78
C GLY A 351 -3.83 -11.34 30.09
N LYS A 352 -2.93 -11.31 29.11
CA LYS A 352 -1.49 -11.49 29.34
C LYS A 352 -0.79 -10.14 29.55
N PRO A 353 0.26 -10.09 30.37
CA PRO A 353 1.04 -8.88 30.59
C PRO A 353 1.98 -8.61 29.41
N VAL A 354 1.41 -8.22 28.27
CA VAL A 354 2.20 -7.81 27.11
C VAL A 354 2.38 -6.30 27.13
N ASN A 355 3.59 -5.81 26.88
CA ASN A 355 3.84 -4.39 26.76
C ASN A 355 3.36 -3.91 25.40
N VAL A 356 2.20 -3.33 25.40
CA VAL A 356 1.67 -2.54 24.30
C VAL A 356 1.61 -1.12 24.76
N LEU A 357 2.06 -0.17 24.01
CA LEU A 357 2.00 1.23 24.36
C LEU A 357 0.88 1.91 23.58
N PRO A 358 0.26 2.89 24.21
CA PRO A 358 0.28 3.25 25.62
C PRO A 358 -0.51 2.25 26.47
N ALA A 359 -0.14 2.13 27.73
CA ALA A 359 -0.69 1.14 28.66
C ALA A 359 -2.23 1.12 28.79
N ASN A 360 -2.91 2.20 28.43
CA ASN A 360 -4.37 2.32 28.45
C ASN A 360 -5.10 1.72 27.23
N VAL A 361 -4.37 1.39 26.15
CA VAL A 361 -4.94 0.67 24.98
C VAL A 361 -4.74 -0.83 25.09
N ARG A 362 -3.78 -1.20 25.81
CA ARG A 362 -3.12 -2.48 25.90
C ARG A 362 -3.93 -3.66 26.42
N SER A 363 -4.80 -3.46 27.37
CA SER A 363 -5.49 -4.53 28.07
C SER A 363 -6.96 -4.62 27.76
N ASP A 364 -7.48 -3.73 26.94
CA ASP A 364 -8.92 -3.61 26.78
C ASP A 364 -9.35 -3.54 25.32
N TYR A 365 -9.14 -4.67 24.61
CA TYR A 365 -9.70 -4.83 23.28
C TYR A 365 -11.25 -4.79 23.28
N GLU A 366 -11.91 -4.88 24.44
CA GLU A 366 -13.34 -4.62 24.56
C GLU A 366 -13.65 -3.14 24.33
N ALA A 367 -12.81 -2.23 24.90
CA ALA A 367 -13.01 -0.80 24.74
C ALA A 367 -12.89 -0.32 23.28
N ILE A 368 -12.09 -1.02 22.48
CA ILE A 368 -11.95 -0.72 21.04
C ILE A 368 -12.87 -1.57 20.16
N GLY A 369 -13.79 -2.31 20.75
CA GLY A 369 -14.83 -3.06 20.03
C GLY A 369 -14.39 -4.38 19.43
N LEU A 370 -13.26 -4.97 19.87
CA LEU A 370 -12.78 -6.26 19.36
C LEU A 370 -13.32 -7.45 20.16
N PHE A 371 -13.67 -7.26 21.44
CA PHE A 371 -14.17 -8.29 22.32
C PHE A 371 -15.43 -7.81 23.06
N ALA A 372 -16.26 -8.75 23.48
CA ALA A 372 -17.32 -8.53 24.44
C ALA A 372 -17.44 -9.76 25.36
N GLY A 373 -17.43 -9.52 26.69
CA GLY A 373 -17.50 -10.60 27.68
C GLY A 373 -16.37 -11.61 27.55
N GLY A 374 -15.16 -11.18 27.15
CA GLY A 374 -13.98 -12.03 26.96
C GLY A 374 -14.01 -12.91 25.71
N LYS A 375 -14.90 -12.65 24.75
CA LYS A 375 -14.98 -13.36 23.48
C LYS A 375 -14.77 -12.40 22.31
N PRO A 376 -14.05 -12.83 21.25
CA PRO A 376 -13.95 -12.05 20.01
C PRO A 376 -15.35 -11.71 19.48
N LEU A 377 -15.56 -10.45 19.08
CA LEU A 377 -16.79 -10.02 18.41
C LEU A 377 -16.80 -10.43 16.93
N TYR A 378 -15.63 -10.71 16.39
CA TYR A 378 -15.43 -11.13 15.02
C TYR A 378 -14.84 -12.54 15.02
N PRO A 379 -15.46 -13.50 14.33
CA PRO A 379 -14.97 -14.88 14.25
C PRO A 379 -13.71 -15.00 13.41
#